data_7ba6d965ebfcfbd019206f99c4326fd5
#
_entry.id   7ba6d965ebfcfbd019206f99c4326fd5
#
_cell.length_a   1.000
_cell.length_b   1.000
_cell.length_c   1.000
_cell.angle_alpha   90.00
_cell.angle_beta   90.00
_cell.angle_gamma   90.00
#
_symmetry.space_group_name_H-M   'P 1'
#
loop_
_entity.id
_entity.type
_entity.pdbx_description
1 polymer ?
#
loop_
_entity_poly.entity_id
_entity_poly.type
_entity_poly.pdbx_seq_one_letter_code
_entity_poly.pdbx_strand_id
1 'polypeptide(L)'
;FLSNWNIYWLWLSSFGLFVNWYGDSLDGTLARVRQIQRPIYGFFIDHSLDAITICFRCIGGGLSAVFKMEVAMLILVGYLVLSIYTYICTILKDEFRLTYGGGFGPTELRLAIMLLNTIVMYTPWVAIRYEWHGYEFGVYDIVGFCIAVILFAMWLSQFLKDRKVLAERDPLKPYQPQEKK
;
A
#
# COMPACT_ATOMS: atom_id res chain seq x y z
N PHE A 1 13.20 11.60 8.48
CA PHE A 1 14.52 11.97 9.05
C PHE A 1 14.51 13.42 9.54
N LEU A 2 14.22 14.41 8.70
CA LEU A 2 14.18 15.83 9.10
C LEU A 2 13.17 16.10 10.22
N SER A 3 12.11 15.35 10.33
CA SER A 3 11.10 15.45 11.41
C SER A 3 11.67 15.18 12.81
N ASN A 4 12.82 14.50 12.91
CA ASN A 4 13.53 14.30 14.19
C ASN A 4 14.15 15.59 14.73
N TRP A 5 14.41 16.57 13.86
CA TRP A 5 14.90 17.89 14.27
C TRP A 5 13.74 18.86 14.49
N ASN A 6 12.74 18.84 13.61
CA ASN A 6 11.55 19.65 13.74
C ASN A 6 10.38 18.94 13.08
N ILE A 7 9.32 18.69 13.84
CA ILE A 7 8.14 17.92 13.40
C ILE A 7 7.44 18.59 12.20
N TYR A 8 7.53 19.90 12.04
CA TYR A 8 6.92 20.62 10.92
C TYR A 8 7.52 20.28 9.54
N TRP A 9 8.67 19.58 9.48
CA TRP A 9 9.16 19.01 8.21
C TRP A 9 8.23 17.95 7.62
N LEU A 10 7.23 17.48 8.36
CA LEU A 10 6.17 16.63 7.82
C LEU A 10 5.32 17.36 6.76
N TRP A 11 5.31 18.70 6.74
CA TRP A 11 4.72 19.45 5.63
C TRP A 11 5.39 19.15 4.29
N LEU A 12 6.70 18.96 4.29
CA LEU A 12 7.43 18.57 3.07
C LEU A 12 7.01 17.18 2.59
N SER A 13 6.76 16.25 3.51
CA SER A 13 6.21 14.92 3.19
C SER A 13 4.81 15.03 2.58
N SER A 14 3.94 15.83 3.17
CA SER A 14 2.57 16.06 2.67
C SER A 14 2.58 16.75 1.30
N PHE A 15 3.46 17.71 1.08
CA PHE A 15 3.67 18.34 -0.22
C PHE A 15 4.16 17.33 -1.27
N GLY A 16 5.08 16.45 -0.93
CA GLY A 16 5.54 15.38 -1.82
C GLY A 16 4.40 14.42 -2.22
N LEU A 17 3.52 14.07 -1.28
CA LEU A 17 2.32 13.27 -1.56
C LEU A 17 1.35 13.99 -2.49
N PHE A 18 1.16 15.29 -2.31
CA PHE A 18 0.33 16.11 -3.19
C PHE A 18 0.91 16.16 -4.62
N VAL A 19 2.21 16.40 -4.76
CA VAL A 19 2.88 16.42 -6.08
C VAL A 19 2.77 15.06 -6.78
N ASN A 20 2.96 13.97 -6.04
CA ASN A 20 2.79 12.62 -6.59
C ASN A 20 1.35 12.36 -7.05
N TRP A 21 0.34 12.74 -6.25
CA TRP A 21 -1.07 12.64 -6.65
C TRP A 21 -1.38 13.47 -7.89
N TYR A 22 -0.86 14.70 -7.94
CA TYR A 22 -1.05 15.59 -9.08
C TYR A 22 -0.43 15.03 -10.37
N GLY A 23 0.79 14.47 -10.28
CA GLY A 23 1.45 13.78 -11.40
C GLY A 23 0.61 12.64 -11.94
N ASP A 24 0.19 11.70 -11.10
CA ASP A 24 -0.66 10.56 -11.48
C ASP A 24 -1.98 11.01 -12.13
N SER A 25 -2.58 12.09 -11.61
CA SER A 25 -3.84 12.63 -12.16
C SER A 25 -3.64 13.25 -13.54
N LEU A 26 -2.48 13.90 -13.77
CA LEU A 26 -2.14 14.50 -15.04
C LEU A 26 -1.85 13.45 -16.11
N ASP A 27 -1.07 12.42 -15.80
CA ASP A 27 -0.63 11.41 -16.76
C ASP A 27 -1.82 10.69 -17.41
N GLY A 28 -2.75 10.20 -16.61
CA GLY A 28 -3.95 9.56 -17.09
C GLY A 28 -4.88 10.49 -17.86
N THR A 29 -4.99 11.76 -17.46
CA THR A 29 -5.85 12.76 -18.12
C THR A 29 -5.23 13.19 -19.45
N LEU A 30 -3.92 13.45 -19.47
CA LEU A 30 -3.20 13.86 -20.68
C LEU A 30 -3.22 12.77 -21.74
N ALA A 31 -3.03 11.51 -21.36
CA ALA A 31 -3.10 10.37 -22.27
C ALA A 31 -4.50 10.24 -22.90
N ARG A 32 -5.56 10.47 -22.12
CA ARG A 32 -6.96 10.47 -22.61
C ARG A 32 -7.22 11.61 -23.60
N VAL A 33 -6.85 12.84 -23.25
CA VAL A 33 -7.07 14.02 -24.10
C VAL A 33 -6.30 13.90 -25.43
N ARG A 34 -5.08 13.36 -25.38
CA ARG A 34 -4.25 13.16 -26.59
C ARG A 34 -4.58 11.90 -27.36
N GLN A 35 -5.50 11.06 -26.89
CA GLN A 35 -5.87 9.77 -27.50
C GLN A 35 -4.68 8.82 -27.74
N ILE A 36 -3.65 8.90 -26.89
CA ILE A 36 -2.44 8.07 -26.94
C ILE A 36 -2.37 7.08 -25.78
N GLN A 37 -3.51 6.57 -25.35
CA GLN A 37 -3.59 5.65 -24.21
C GLN A 37 -2.84 4.35 -24.50
N ARG A 38 -2.00 3.94 -23.56
CA ARG A 38 -1.28 2.67 -23.56
C ARG A 38 -1.57 1.90 -22.25
N PRO A 39 -2.72 1.24 -22.16
CA PRO A 39 -3.18 0.66 -20.88
C PRO A 39 -2.19 -0.33 -20.26
N ILE A 40 -1.63 -1.24 -21.07
CA ILE A 40 -0.68 -2.25 -20.58
C ILE A 40 0.64 -1.60 -20.14
N TYR A 41 1.18 -0.68 -20.93
CA TYR A 41 2.42 0.02 -20.61
C TYR A 41 2.25 0.94 -19.39
N GLY A 42 1.15 1.68 -19.32
CA GLY A 42 0.82 2.51 -18.17
C GLY A 42 0.71 1.68 -16.91
N PHE A 43 -0.05 0.59 -16.95
CA PHE A 43 -0.16 -0.35 -15.82
C PHE A 43 1.21 -0.83 -15.33
N PHE A 44 2.09 -1.23 -16.25
CA PHE A 44 3.43 -1.72 -15.90
C PHE A 44 4.27 -0.64 -15.19
N ILE A 45 4.32 0.57 -15.75
CA ILE A 45 5.12 1.68 -15.19
C ILE A 45 4.57 2.13 -13.84
N ASP A 46 3.27 2.38 -13.75
CA ASP A 46 2.62 2.89 -12.54
C ASP A 46 2.86 1.95 -11.35
N HIS A 47 2.62 0.66 -11.53
CA HIS A 47 2.73 -0.32 -10.44
C HIS A 47 4.18 -0.64 -10.08
N SER A 48 5.10 -0.57 -11.06
CA SER A 48 6.53 -0.72 -10.79
C SER A 48 7.08 0.46 -9.97
N LEU A 49 6.66 1.68 -10.30
CA LEU A 49 7.07 2.88 -9.57
C LEU A 49 6.38 2.98 -8.19
N ASP A 50 5.13 2.57 -8.09
CA ASP A 50 4.41 2.54 -6.81
C ASP A 50 5.10 1.62 -5.79
N ALA A 51 5.62 0.46 -6.22
CA ALA A 51 6.37 -0.44 -5.35
C ALA A 51 7.63 0.22 -4.77
N ILE A 52 8.37 0.99 -5.57
CA ILE A 52 9.55 1.75 -5.12
C ILE A 52 9.13 2.89 -4.19
N THR A 53 8.08 3.62 -4.57
CA THR A 53 7.58 4.76 -3.82
C THR A 53 7.11 4.37 -2.42
N ILE A 54 6.42 3.24 -2.28
CA ILE A 54 5.98 2.76 -0.96
C ILE A 54 7.16 2.34 -0.09
N CYS A 55 8.22 1.74 -0.67
CA CYS A 55 9.45 1.44 0.07
C CYS A 55 10.06 2.71 0.65
N PHE A 56 10.23 3.76 -0.14
CA PHE A 56 10.76 5.04 0.36
C PHE A 56 9.86 5.68 1.42
N ARG A 57 8.54 5.60 1.28
CA ARG A 57 7.59 6.11 2.28
C ARG A 57 7.73 5.38 3.61
N CYS A 58 7.77 4.05 3.60
CA CYS A 58 7.87 3.26 4.82
C CYS A 58 9.24 3.40 5.48
N ILE A 59 10.34 3.39 4.71
CA ILE A 59 11.68 3.64 5.24
C ILE A 59 11.75 5.06 5.83
N GLY A 60 11.24 6.07 5.11
CA GLY A 60 11.19 7.44 5.61
C GLY A 60 10.35 7.59 6.88
N GLY A 61 9.22 6.87 6.96
CA GLY A 61 8.39 6.80 8.16
C GLY A 61 9.12 6.19 9.35
N GLY A 62 9.79 5.06 9.16
CA GLY A 62 10.56 4.40 10.20
C GLY A 62 11.83 5.15 10.64
N LEU A 63 12.38 6.02 9.77
CA LEU A 63 13.48 6.94 10.12
C LEU A 63 12.98 8.25 10.75
N SER A 64 11.68 8.45 10.85
CA SER A 64 11.06 9.65 11.43
C SER A 64 10.83 9.48 12.93
N ALA A 65 10.48 10.59 13.61
CA ALA A 65 10.02 10.55 15.00
C ALA A 65 8.65 9.89 15.19
N VAL A 66 7.95 9.56 14.10
CA VAL A 66 6.54 9.14 14.13
C VAL A 66 6.40 7.64 14.39
N PHE A 67 7.11 6.81 13.62
CA PHE A 67 7.01 5.36 13.69
C PHE A 67 8.35 4.71 14.04
N LYS A 68 8.29 3.58 14.73
CA LYS A 68 9.44 2.67 14.79
C LYS A 68 9.64 1.96 13.46
N MET A 69 10.89 1.64 13.15
CA MET A 69 11.26 0.98 11.89
C MET A 69 10.54 -0.37 11.73
N GLU A 70 10.39 -1.13 12.80
CA GLU A 70 9.72 -2.43 12.79
C GLU A 70 8.26 -2.31 12.36
N VAL A 71 7.56 -1.29 12.87
CA VAL A 71 6.16 -1.01 12.50
C VAL A 71 6.05 -0.55 11.05
N ALA A 72 6.95 0.34 10.62
CA ALA A 72 6.99 0.80 9.24
C ALA A 72 7.27 -0.34 8.25
N MET A 73 8.17 -1.27 8.61
CA MET A 73 8.44 -2.46 7.80
C MET A 73 7.26 -3.43 7.78
N LEU A 74 6.54 -3.59 8.88
CA LEU A 74 5.34 -4.42 8.93
C LEU A 74 4.23 -3.88 8.01
N ILE A 75 4.03 -2.56 7.98
CA ILE A 75 3.13 -1.89 7.03
C ILE A 75 3.58 -2.14 5.59
N LEU A 76 4.88 -1.99 5.31
CA LEU A 76 5.45 -2.22 3.98
C LEU A 76 5.19 -3.64 3.49
N VAL A 77 5.48 -4.64 4.32
CA VAL A 77 5.24 -6.05 3.97
C VAL A 77 3.76 -6.31 3.71
N GLY A 78 2.87 -5.83 4.59
CA GLY A 78 1.43 -5.98 4.42
C GLY A 78 0.93 -5.34 3.12
N TYR A 79 1.41 -4.15 2.80
CA TYR A 79 1.07 -3.46 1.55
C TYR A 79 1.58 -4.21 0.31
N LEU A 80 2.85 -4.63 0.30
CA LEU A 80 3.44 -5.35 -0.85
C LEU A 80 2.77 -6.70 -1.07
N VAL A 81 2.46 -7.45 -0.02
CA VAL A 81 1.72 -8.71 -0.12
C VAL A 81 0.34 -8.49 -0.75
N LEU A 82 -0.40 -7.49 -0.29
CA LEU A 82 -1.71 -7.14 -0.85
C LEU A 82 -1.59 -6.68 -2.31
N SER A 83 -0.58 -5.88 -2.64
CA SER A 83 -0.35 -5.38 -4.01
C SER A 83 0.00 -6.51 -4.98
N ILE A 84 0.97 -7.37 -4.63
CA ILE A 84 1.36 -8.53 -5.45
C ILE A 84 0.14 -9.43 -5.69
N TYR A 85 -0.63 -9.71 -4.64
CA TYR A 85 -1.85 -10.49 -4.74
C TYR A 85 -2.86 -9.85 -5.71
N THR A 86 -3.08 -8.54 -5.60
CA THR A 86 -3.99 -7.78 -6.48
C THR A 86 -3.54 -7.85 -7.94
N TYR A 87 -2.24 -7.72 -8.21
CA TYR A 87 -1.70 -7.81 -9.57
C TYR A 87 -1.87 -9.21 -10.17
N ILE A 88 -1.60 -10.25 -9.38
CA ILE A 88 -1.84 -11.64 -9.81
C ILE A 88 -3.32 -11.85 -10.15
N CYS A 89 -4.24 -11.42 -9.29
CA CYS A 89 -5.67 -11.56 -9.53
C CYS A 89 -6.15 -10.76 -10.74
N THR A 90 -5.61 -9.55 -10.95
CA THR A 90 -5.91 -8.71 -12.12
C THR A 90 -5.53 -9.42 -13.42
N ILE A 91 -4.33 -10.03 -13.46
CA ILE A 91 -3.85 -10.78 -14.63
C ILE A 91 -4.69 -12.06 -14.88
N LEU A 92 -5.00 -12.81 -13.81
CA LEU A 92 -5.74 -14.08 -13.93
C LEU A 92 -7.23 -13.90 -14.26
N LYS A 93 -7.82 -12.77 -13.89
CA LYS A 93 -9.24 -12.51 -14.11
C LYS A 93 -9.53 -11.68 -15.35
N ASP A 94 -8.50 -11.18 -16.05
CA ASP A 94 -8.61 -10.18 -17.14
C ASP A 94 -9.40 -8.91 -16.72
N GLU A 95 -9.48 -8.63 -15.44
CA GLU A 95 -10.19 -7.49 -14.89
C GLU A 95 -9.18 -6.42 -14.44
N PHE A 96 -8.92 -5.41 -15.26
CA PHE A 96 -8.10 -4.23 -14.89
C PHE A 96 -8.83 -3.31 -13.89
N ARG A 97 -9.35 -3.86 -12.81
CA ARG A 97 -9.97 -3.10 -11.71
C ARG A 97 -9.11 -3.18 -10.47
N LEU A 98 -8.27 -2.17 -10.28
CA LEU A 98 -7.55 -1.92 -9.03
C LEU A 98 -8.50 -1.27 -8.01
N THR A 99 -9.46 -2.02 -7.53
CA THR A 99 -10.23 -1.60 -6.36
C THR A 99 -9.84 -2.53 -5.22
N TYR A 100 -9.04 -2.03 -4.29
CA TYR A 100 -8.91 -2.68 -2.98
C TYR A 100 -10.32 -2.78 -2.40
N GLY A 101 -10.79 -3.98 -2.12
CA GLY A 101 -12.19 -4.23 -1.76
C GLY A 101 -12.77 -3.17 -0.83
N GLY A 102 -13.86 -2.50 -1.27
CA GLY A 102 -14.57 -1.51 -0.48
C GLY A 102 -14.47 -0.04 -0.95
N GLY A 103 -13.92 0.24 -2.14
CA GLY A 103 -13.88 1.61 -2.67
C GLY A 103 -12.70 2.47 -2.17
N PHE A 104 -11.80 1.93 -1.37
CA PHE A 104 -10.56 2.59 -0.98
C PHE A 104 -9.54 2.50 -2.11
N GLY A 105 -9.09 3.64 -2.60
CA GLY A 105 -8.09 3.77 -3.66
C GLY A 105 -6.78 4.42 -3.17
N PRO A 106 -5.77 4.52 -4.05
CA PRO A 106 -4.49 5.18 -3.74
C PRO A 106 -4.65 6.65 -3.31
N THR A 107 -5.68 7.34 -3.79
CA THR A 107 -5.96 8.74 -3.45
C THR A 107 -6.38 8.89 -2.00
N GLU A 108 -7.30 8.05 -1.53
CA GLU A 108 -7.78 8.04 -0.15
C GLU A 108 -6.64 7.74 0.83
N LEU A 109 -5.75 6.82 0.46
CA LEU A 109 -4.56 6.51 1.27
C LEU A 109 -3.63 7.73 1.38
N ARG A 110 -3.38 8.45 0.27
CA ARG A 110 -2.56 9.67 0.29
C ARG A 110 -3.17 10.75 1.18
N LEU A 111 -4.48 10.98 1.07
CA LEU A 111 -5.21 11.92 1.93
C LEU A 111 -5.15 11.52 3.40
N ALA A 112 -5.31 10.23 3.71
CA ALA A 112 -5.19 9.71 5.07
C ALA A 112 -3.79 9.95 5.66
N ILE A 113 -2.72 9.77 4.87
CA ILE A 113 -1.35 10.05 5.31
C ILE A 113 -1.13 11.55 5.53
N MET A 114 -1.64 12.42 4.66
CA MET A 114 -1.55 13.88 4.85
C MET A 114 -2.30 14.32 6.12
N LEU A 115 -3.48 13.74 6.38
CA LEU A 115 -4.23 13.99 7.60
C LEU A 115 -3.46 13.50 8.83
N LEU A 116 -2.88 12.30 8.76
CA LEU A 116 -2.04 11.75 9.82
C LEU A 116 -0.84 12.67 10.11
N ASN A 117 -0.11 13.13 9.08
CA ASN A 117 0.98 14.08 9.24
C ASN A 117 0.52 15.36 9.95
N THR A 118 -0.67 15.86 9.59
CA THR A 118 -1.24 17.06 10.21
C THR A 118 -1.56 16.80 11.69
N ILE A 119 -2.20 15.68 12.00
CA ILE A 119 -2.50 15.29 13.39
C ILE A 119 -1.19 15.20 14.19
N VAL A 120 -0.16 14.54 13.64
CA VAL A 120 1.16 14.39 14.27
C VAL A 120 1.80 15.76 14.59
N MET A 121 1.70 16.73 13.69
CA MET A 121 2.31 18.06 13.88
C MET A 121 1.62 18.90 14.97
N TYR A 122 0.30 18.73 15.13
CA TYR A 122 -0.50 19.57 16.02
C TYR A 122 -0.93 18.89 17.31
N THR A 123 -0.55 17.63 17.52
CA THR A 123 -0.85 16.90 18.77
C THR A 123 0.44 16.49 19.49
N PRO A 124 0.45 16.49 20.83
CA PRO A 124 1.61 16.06 21.62
C PRO A 124 1.78 14.53 21.65
N TRP A 125 0.99 13.78 20.91
CA TRP A 125 0.93 12.31 21.00
C TRP A 125 2.21 11.62 20.54
N VAL A 126 3.05 12.27 19.75
CA VAL A 126 4.40 11.77 19.40
C VAL A 126 5.28 11.60 20.64
N ALA A 127 5.10 12.45 21.65
CA ALA A 127 5.87 12.41 22.89
C ALA A 127 5.39 11.32 23.85
N ILE A 128 4.17 10.78 23.65
CA ILE A 128 3.62 9.75 24.53
C ILE A 128 4.25 8.41 24.16
N ARG A 129 5.04 7.87 25.07
CA ARG A 129 5.69 6.56 24.95
C ARG A 129 5.21 5.66 26.07
N TYR A 130 4.97 4.42 25.73
CA TYR A 130 4.62 3.35 26.65
C TYR A 130 5.77 2.33 26.68
N GLU A 131 6.06 1.80 27.84
CA GLU A 131 7.04 0.74 28.02
C GLU A 131 6.33 -0.56 28.43
N TRP A 132 6.61 -1.63 27.71
CA TRP A 132 6.10 -2.96 28.02
C TRP A 132 7.19 -4.01 27.81
N HIS A 133 7.57 -4.71 28.87
CA HIS A 133 8.65 -5.71 28.83
C HIS A 133 9.98 -5.22 28.23
N GLY A 134 10.35 -3.97 28.48
CA GLY A 134 11.57 -3.38 27.93
C GLY A 134 11.44 -2.87 26.49
N TYR A 135 10.23 -2.95 25.90
CA TYR A 135 9.92 -2.36 24.62
C TYR A 135 9.19 -1.04 24.79
N GLU A 136 9.77 0.04 24.26
CA GLU A 136 9.11 1.32 24.16
C GLU A 136 8.31 1.40 22.86
N PHE A 137 7.06 1.84 22.92
CA PHE A 137 6.24 2.11 21.74
C PHE A 137 5.39 3.38 21.93
N GLY A 138 5.17 4.09 20.85
CA GLY A 138 4.36 5.30 20.85
C GLY A 138 2.92 5.05 20.41
N VAL A 139 2.08 6.06 20.54
CA VAL A 139 0.68 6.02 20.08
C VAL A 139 0.62 5.70 18.57
N TYR A 140 1.51 6.31 17.77
CA TYR A 140 1.55 6.08 16.33
C TYR A 140 2.07 4.69 15.95
N ASP A 141 2.89 4.05 16.77
CA ASP A 141 3.28 2.65 16.57
C ASP A 141 2.08 1.72 16.70
N ILE A 142 1.17 2.00 17.65
CA ILE A 142 -0.09 1.26 17.79
C ILE A 142 -0.97 1.47 16.56
N VAL A 143 -1.12 2.71 16.10
CA VAL A 143 -1.89 3.03 14.89
C VAL A 143 -1.30 2.32 13.67
N GLY A 144 0.02 2.37 13.51
CA GLY A 144 0.72 1.69 12.42
C GLY A 144 0.56 0.16 12.47
N PHE A 145 0.61 -0.43 13.65
CA PHE A 145 0.35 -1.85 13.84
C PHE A 145 -1.09 -2.23 13.47
N CYS A 146 -2.08 -1.42 13.87
CA CYS A 146 -3.47 -1.62 13.45
C CYS A 146 -3.63 -1.54 11.93
N ILE A 147 -2.97 -0.59 11.27
CA ILE A 147 -2.96 -0.49 9.81
C ILE A 147 -2.39 -1.77 9.18
N ALA A 148 -1.26 -2.26 9.69
CA ALA A 148 -0.67 -3.50 9.18
C ALA A 148 -1.61 -4.71 9.35
N VAL A 149 -2.26 -4.85 10.49
CA VAL A 149 -3.25 -5.91 10.74
C VAL A 149 -4.42 -5.81 9.76
N ILE A 150 -4.92 -4.60 9.48
CA ILE A 150 -5.98 -4.38 8.49
C ILE A 150 -5.52 -4.81 7.08
N LEU A 151 -4.31 -4.45 6.66
CA LEU A 151 -3.77 -4.86 5.36
C LEU A 151 -3.70 -6.39 5.22
N PHE A 152 -3.19 -7.09 6.23
CA PHE A 152 -3.15 -8.55 6.24
C PHE A 152 -4.55 -9.18 6.28
N ALA A 153 -5.48 -8.61 7.03
CA ALA A 153 -6.86 -9.09 7.08
C ALA A 153 -7.57 -8.89 5.73
N MET A 154 -7.35 -7.77 5.05
CA MET A 154 -7.84 -7.52 3.70
C MET A 154 -7.27 -8.54 2.70
N TRP A 155 -5.97 -8.77 2.72
CA TRP A 155 -5.34 -9.80 1.89
C TRP A 155 -5.95 -11.18 2.15
N LEU A 156 -6.03 -11.60 3.41
CA LEU A 156 -6.56 -12.91 3.77
C LEU A 156 -8.02 -13.09 3.33
N SER A 157 -8.85 -12.08 3.55
CA SER A 157 -10.27 -12.11 3.18
C SER A 157 -10.49 -12.25 1.67
N GLN A 158 -9.70 -11.52 0.88
CA GLN A 158 -9.74 -11.60 -0.59
C GLN A 158 -9.18 -12.93 -1.08
N PHE A 159 -8.05 -13.38 -0.54
CA PHE A 159 -7.45 -14.67 -0.87
C PHE A 159 -8.42 -15.83 -0.66
N LEU A 160 -9.13 -15.85 0.48
CA LEU A 160 -10.10 -16.92 0.77
C LEU A 160 -11.30 -16.93 -0.18
N LYS A 161 -11.73 -15.75 -0.65
CA LYS A 161 -12.81 -15.62 -1.65
C LYS A 161 -12.34 -16.09 -3.03
N ASP A 162 -11.22 -15.55 -3.48
CA ASP A 162 -10.73 -15.79 -4.85
C ASP A 162 -10.21 -17.21 -5.04
N ARG A 163 -9.67 -17.84 -3.99
CA ARG A 163 -9.28 -19.25 -4.01
C ARG A 163 -10.44 -20.16 -4.43
N LYS A 164 -11.65 -19.89 -3.93
CA LYS A 164 -12.84 -20.70 -4.30
C LYS A 164 -13.20 -20.49 -5.78
N VAL A 165 -13.26 -19.23 -6.21
CA VAL A 165 -13.63 -18.87 -7.59
C VAL A 165 -12.63 -19.43 -8.60
N LEU A 166 -11.33 -19.35 -8.31
CA LEU A 166 -10.29 -19.86 -9.19
C LEU A 166 -10.26 -21.39 -9.23
N ALA A 167 -10.52 -22.06 -8.12
CA ALA A 167 -10.63 -23.52 -8.07
C ALA A 167 -11.81 -24.04 -8.90
N GLU A 168 -12.92 -23.30 -8.97
CA GLU A 168 -14.07 -23.63 -9.82
C GLU A 168 -13.77 -23.41 -11.31
N ARG A 169 -12.93 -22.40 -11.65
CA ARG A 169 -12.52 -22.12 -13.04
C ARG A 169 -11.53 -23.14 -13.60
N ASP A 170 -10.69 -23.73 -12.74
CA ASP A 170 -9.70 -24.74 -13.13
C ASP A 170 -9.88 -26.02 -12.29
N PRO A 171 -10.92 -26.82 -12.61
CA PRO A 171 -11.19 -28.05 -11.89
C PRO A 171 -10.10 -29.10 -12.15
N LEU A 172 -9.78 -29.90 -11.12
CA LEU A 172 -8.84 -31.01 -11.22
C LEU A 172 -9.26 -31.95 -12.36
N LYS A 173 -8.39 -32.08 -13.38
CA LYS A 173 -8.58 -33.08 -14.43
C LYS A 173 -8.25 -34.47 -13.88
N PRO A 174 -9.06 -35.50 -14.16
CA PRO A 174 -8.72 -36.86 -13.75
C PRO A 174 -7.39 -37.28 -14.40
N TYR A 175 -6.56 -37.96 -13.63
CA TYR A 175 -5.28 -38.46 -14.09
C TYR A 175 -5.47 -39.37 -15.30
N GLN A 176 -4.95 -39.03 -16.45
CA GLN A 176 -4.86 -39.91 -17.62
C GLN A 176 -3.43 -40.47 -17.65
N PRO A 177 -3.27 -41.83 -17.47
CA PRO A 177 -1.95 -42.43 -17.62
C PRO A 177 -1.44 -42.16 -19.03
N GLN A 178 -0.22 -41.65 -19.17
CA GLN A 178 0.42 -41.53 -20.48
C GLN A 178 0.66 -42.97 -21.00
N GLU A 179 0.02 -43.31 -22.12
CA GLU A 179 0.38 -44.52 -22.87
C GLU A 179 1.86 -44.37 -23.26
N LYS A 180 2.68 -45.26 -22.70
CA LYS A 180 4.10 -45.37 -23.10
C LYS A 180 4.10 -45.78 -24.58
N LYS A 181 4.49 -44.82 -25.45
CA LYS A 181 4.89 -45.11 -26.81
C LYS A 181 6.24 -45.78 -26.83
#